data_da39dc19c2a4c3776355b751b0b5967a
#
_entry.id   da39dc19c2a4c3776355b751b0b5967a
#
_cell.length_a   1.000
_cell.length_b   1.000
_cell.length_c   1.000
_cell.angle_alpha   90.00
_cell.angle_beta   90.00
_cell.angle_gamma   90.00
#
_symmetry.space_group_name_H-M   'P 1'
#
loop_
_entity.id
_entity.type
_entity.pdbx_description
1 polymer ?
#
loop_
_entity_poly.entity_id
_entity_poly.type
_entity_poly.pdbx_seq_one_letter_code
_entity_poly.pdbx_strand_id
1 'polypeptide(L)'
;TQAKNYDELFLLGDIFEYWIGDDASSPAEPLARALRKYASLGKRVYLMQGNRDFLIGEDFARHCGAELVADGTVVDCSGRRILLSHGDKWCTLDDEYQEFRRQMHDEAFQLMALRMTVEERIDFAKKARAQSKKTKTERSREMMDVVYDEVACEVFVKNCAHVIHGHTHRPAHYVYDNFTRTVIPDWDLDDKNRPRKGWVEIN
;
A
#
# COMPACT_ATOMS: atom_id res chain seq x y z
N THR A 1 -4.81 17.98 -12.68
CA THR A 1 -5.21 16.81 -11.89
C THR A 1 -5.84 17.29 -10.59
N GLN A 2 -6.85 16.58 -10.09
CA GLN A 2 -7.61 16.95 -8.88
C GLN A 2 -6.74 17.01 -7.62
N ALA A 3 -5.69 16.20 -7.53
CA ALA A 3 -4.73 16.21 -6.43
C ALA A 3 -4.16 17.62 -6.09
N LYS A 4 -4.12 18.54 -7.03
CA LYS A 4 -3.63 19.92 -6.78
C LYS A 4 -4.47 20.73 -5.78
N ASN A 5 -5.68 20.28 -5.49
CA ASN A 5 -6.57 20.96 -4.56
C ASN A 5 -6.32 20.56 -3.09
N TYR A 6 -5.46 19.58 -2.85
CA TYR A 6 -5.16 19.03 -1.52
C TYR A 6 -3.73 19.34 -1.14
N ASP A 7 -3.45 19.41 0.15
CA ASP A 7 -2.13 19.75 0.68
C ASP A 7 -1.26 18.53 0.92
N GLU A 8 -1.88 17.35 1.09
CA GLU A 8 -1.21 16.09 1.34
C GLU A 8 -1.74 15.00 0.40
N LEU A 9 -0.84 14.11 0.01
CA LEU A 9 -1.13 12.94 -0.82
C LEU A 9 -0.51 11.70 -0.19
N PHE A 10 -1.34 10.73 0.17
CA PHE A 10 -0.91 9.43 0.69
C PHE A 10 -1.11 8.36 -0.37
N LEU A 11 -0.07 7.58 -0.65
CA LEU A 11 -0.12 6.39 -1.48
C LEU A 11 0.03 5.16 -0.55
N LEU A 12 -1.03 4.36 -0.43
CA LEU A 12 -1.14 3.32 0.58
C LEU A 12 -0.64 1.94 0.11
N GLY A 13 0.51 1.91 -0.54
CA GLY A 13 1.17 0.67 -0.99
C GLY A 13 0.61 0.09 -2.29
N ASP A 14 1.28 -0.94 -2.79
CA ASP A 14 0.99 -1.59 -4.06
C ASP A 14 0.92 -0.62 -5.25
N ILE A 15 1.82 0.39 -5.22
CA ILE A 15 1.95 1.40 -6.28
C ILE A 15 2.46 0.74 -7.57
N PHE A 16 3.25 -0.31 -7.41
CA PHE A 16 3.83 -1.10 -8.50
C PHE A 16 3.41 -2.57 -8.42
N GLU A 17 3.43 -3.26 -9.56
CA GLU A 17 3.18 -4.71 -9.60
C GLU A 17 4.25 -5.52 -8.86
N TYR A 18 5.45 -5.00 -8.81
CA TYR A 18 6.56 -5.43 -7.95
C TYR A 18 7.61 -4.33 -7.88
N TRP A 19 8.38 -4.30 -6.80
CA TRP A 19 9.53 -3.45 -6.63
C TRP A 19 10.73 -4.29 -6.23
N ILE A 20 11.86 -4.08 -6.87
CA ILE A 20 13.05 -4.92 -6.69
C ILE A 20 14.23 -4.17 -6.07
N GLY A 21 13.98 -2.96 -5.59
CA GLY A 21 14.96 -2.07 -4.96
C GLY A 21 15.10 -0.74 -5.68
N ASP A 22 15.53 0.26 -4.93
CA ASP A 22 15.62 1.64 -5.41
C ASP A 22 16.71 1.83 -6.48
N ASP A 23 17.73 0.97 -6.49
CA ASP A 23 18.79 0.92 -7.49
C ASP A 23 18.29 0.54 -8.90
N ALA A 24 17.11 -0.04 -8.99
CA ALA A 24 16.44 -0.43 -10.24
C ALA A 24 15.19 0.40 -10.56
N SER A 25 15.09 1.61 -10.04
CA SER A 25 13.87 2.45 -10.05
C SER A 25 13.58 3.15 -11.37
N SER A 26 14.44 3.07 -12.39
CA SER A 26 14.29 3.83 -13.65
C SER A 26 12.92 3.67 -14.35
N PRO A 27 12.24 2.51 -14.33
CA PRO A 27 10.89 2.38 -14.89
C PRO A 27 9.82 3.23 -14.19
N ALA A 28 10.07 3.63 -12.94
CA ALA A 28 9.15 4.44 -12.13
C ALA A 28 9.31 5.97 -12.34
N GLU A 29 10.26 6.41 -13.16
CA GLU A 29 10.55 7.83 -13.39
C GLU A 29 9.34 8.67 -13.80
N PRO A 30 8.39 8.19 -14.61
CA PRO A 30 7.18 8.98 -14.92
C PRO A 30 6.36 9.32 -13.67
N LEU A 31 6.20 8.37 -12.73
CA LEU A 31 5.52 8.61 -11.46
C LEU A 31 6.35 9.53 -10.57
N ALA A 32 7.64 9.26 -10.40
CA ALA A 32 8.54 10.07 -9.59
C ALA A 32 8.52 11.55 -10.03
N ARG A 33 8.56 11.80 -11.32
CA ARG A 33 8.45 13.16 -11.89
C ARG A 33 7.11 13.82 -11.56
N ALA A 34 6.01 13.07 -11.62
CA ALA A 34 4.69 13.58 -11.30
C ALA A 34 4.58 13.96 -9.82
N LEU A 35 5.13 13.14 -8.92
CA LEU A 35 5.15 13.38 -7.48
C LEU A 35 6.05 14.58 -7.13
N ARG A 36 7.26 14.66 -7.68
CA ARG A 36 8.14 15.84 -7.52
C ARG A 36 7.45 17.13 -7.96
N LYS A 37 6.75 17.07 -9.09
CA LYS A 37 5.98 18.24 -9.57
C LYS A 37 4.87 18.63 -8.59
N TYR A 38 4.23 17.67 -7.94
CA TYR A 38 3.24 17.95 -6.92
C TYR A 38 3.91 18.54 -5.67
N ALA A 39 5.00 17.94 -5.19
CA ALA A 39 5.76 18.42 -4.04
C ALA A 39 6.34 19.83 -4.27
N SER A 40 6.77 20.18 -5.49
CA SER A 40 7.27 21.51 -5.83
C SER A 40 6.22 22.65 -5.72
N LEU A 41 4.95 22.30 -5.56
CA LEU A 41 3.87 23.25 -5.27
C LEU A 41 3.72 23.53 -3.75
N GLY A 42 4.67 23.06 -2.91
CA GLY A 42 4.59 23.16 -1.46
C GLY A 42 3.68 22.12 -0.82
N LYS A 43 3.35 21.06 -1.56
CA LYS A 43 2.48 19.96 -1.11
C LYS A 43 3.32 18.81 -0.55
N ARG A 44 2.74 18.02 0.36
CA ARG A 44 3.40 16.87 0.96
C ARG A 44 2.96 15.57 0.28
N VAL A 45 3.91 14.67 0.09
CA VAL A 45 3.67 13.34 -0.48
C VAL A 45 4.18 12.30 0.49
N TYR A 46 3.37 11.29 0.74
CA TYR A 46 3.71 10.18 1.61
C TYR A 46 3.56 8.86 0.85
N LEU A 47 4.59 8.03 0.92
CA LEU A 47 4.61 6.69 0.35
C LEU A 47 4.54 5.67 1.48
N MET A 48 3.64 4.72 1.37
CA MET A 48 3.57 3.55 2.22
C MET A 48 3.92 2.32 1.38
N GLN A 49 4.65 1.39 1.95
CA GLN A 49 4.92 0.11 1.30
C GLN A 49 3.67 -0.76 1.30
N GLY A 50 3.45 -1.50 0.22
CA GLY A 50 2.49 -2.60 0.14
C GLY A 50 3.20 -3.95 0.04
N ASN A 51 2.43 -5.00 -0.15
CA ASN A 51 2.98 -6.35 -0.24
C ASN A 51 3.66 -6.65 -1.58
N ARG A 52 3.48 -5.81 -2.60
CA ARG A 52 4.13 -5.96 -3.91
C ARG A 52 5.39 -5.12 -4.01
N ASP A 53 5.46 -4.04 -3.25
CA ASP A 53 6.49 -3.03 -3.34
C ASP A 53 7.15 -2.74 -1.97
N PHE A 54 7.26 -3.78 -1.14
CA PHE A 54 7.86 -3.74 0.21
C PHE A 54 9.35 -3.35 0.24
N LEU A 55 10.05 -3.41 -0.90
CA LEU A 55 11.44 -2.96 -1.04
C LEU A 55 11.57 -1.49 -1.48
N ILE A 56 10.47 -0.74 -1.57
CA ILE A 56 10.56 0.72 -1.72
C ILE A 56 11.29 1.28 -0.50
N GLY A 57 12.37 2.00 -0.75
CA GLY A 57 13.21 2.59 0.28
C GLY A 57 13.19 4.12 0.27
N GLU A 58 14.00 4.68 1.17
CA GLU A 58 14.14 6.12 1.35
C GLU A 58 14.72 6.84 0.12
N ASP A 59 15.54 6.15 -0.68
CA ASP A 59 16.15 6.75 -1.86
C ASP A 59 15.11 7.03 -2.94
N PHE A 60 14.19 6.08 -3.16
CA PHE A 60 13.08 6.32 -4.08
C PHE A 60 12.09 7.34 -3.54
N ALA A 61 11.74 7.28 -2.25
CA ALA A 61 10.88 8.27 -1.63
C ALA A 61 11.45 9.68 -1.79
N ARG A 62 12.73 9.88 -1.47
CA ARG A 62 13.45 11.15 -1.66
C ARG A 62 13.50 11.57 -3.12
N HIS A 63 13.71 10.62 -4.04
CA HIS A 63 13.67 10.86 -5.48
C HIS A 63 12.31 11.35 -5.96
N CYS A 64 11.22 10.93 -5.31
CA CYS A 64 9.86 11.39 -5.56
C CYS A 64 9.54 12.74 -4.90
N GLY A 65 10.39 13.27 -4.02
CA GLY A 65 10.06 14.41 -3.15
C GLY A 65 9.00 14.02 -2.12
N ALA A 66 9.03 12.78 -1.64
CA ALA A 66 8.09 12.19 -0.72
C ALA A 66 8.78 11.71 0.55
N GLU A 67 7.98 11.43 1.59
CA GLU A 67 8.38 10.76 2.81
C GLU A 67 7.86 9.33 2.83
N LEU A 68 8.68 8.38 3.27
CA LEU A 68 8.26 7.00 3.51
C LEU A 68 7.57 6.93 4.88
N VAL A 69 6.36 6.38 4.91
CA VAL A 69 5.59 6.23 6.15
C VAL A 69 5.31 4.77 6.45
N ALA A 70 5.30 4.44 7.73
CA ALA A 70 5.02 3.08 8.18
C ALA A 70 3.56 2.69 7.95
N ASP A 71 3.32 1.39 7.70
CA ASP A 71 1.97 0.83 7.71
C ASP A 71 1.34 0.98 9.10
N GLY A 72 0.13 1.53 9.14
CA GLY A 72 -0.55 1.90 10.38
C GLY A 72 -0.23 3.31 10.88
N THR A 73 0.23 4.21 10.02
CA THR A 73 0.39 5.63 10.32
C THR A 73 -0.96 6.26 10.69
N VAL A 74 -0.96 7.11 11.71
CA VAL A 74 -2.13 7.90 12.12
C VAL A 74 -1.95 9.33 11.69
N VAL A 75 -2.95 9.87 11.01
CA VAL A 75 -3.04 11.28 10.64
C VAL A 75 -4.16 11.96 11.41
N ASP A 76 -3.97 13.24 11.75
CA ASP A 76 -5.01 14.06 12.34
C ASP A 76 -5.54 15.03 11.28
N CYS A 77 -6.81 14.96 11.01
CA CYS A 77 -7.50 15.89 10.13
C CYS A 77 -8.63 16.60 10.88
N SER A 78 -8.40 17.84 11.27
CA SER A 78 -9.37 18.67 12.00
C SER A 78 -9.87 18.00 13.30
N GLY A 79 -8.95 17.39 14.07
CA GLY A 79 -9.24 16.70 15.32
C GLY A 79 -9.82 15.28 15.15
N ARG A 80 -9.91 14.79 13.92
CA ARG A 80 -10.29 13.40 13.61
C ARG A 80 -9.04 12.58 13.36
N ARG A 81 -8.80 11.59 14.20
CA ARG A 81 -7.67 10.67 14.06
C ARG A 81 -8.04 9.55 13.09
N ILE A 82 -7.25 9.40 12.05
CA ILE A 82 -7.48 8.47 10.93
C ILE A 82 -6.29 7.53 10.84
N LEU A 83 -6.55 6.24 10.92
CA LEU A 83 -5.56 5.19 10.71
C LEU A 83 -5.42 4.91 9.22
N LEU A 84 -4.21 5.06 8.69
CA LEU A 84 -3.87 4.71 7.31
C LEU A 84 -3.07 3.41 7.30
N SER A 85 -3.45 2.47 6.44
CA SER A 85 -2.77 1.17 6.33
C SER A 85 -2.80 0.68 4.88
N HIS A 86 -1.83 -0.15 4.51
CA HIS A 86 -1.98 -0.94 3.29
C HIS A 86 -3.13 -1.95 3.45
N GLY A 87 -3.22 -2.61 4.60
CA GLY A 87 -4.36 -3.46 4.98
C GLY A 87 -4.07 -4.96 4.95
N ASP A 88 -3.00 -5.40 4.34
CA ASP A 88 -2.64 -6.80 4.16
C ASP A 88 -2.36 -7.53 5.48
N LYS A 89 -1.86 -6.83 6.49
CA LYS A 89 -1.59 -7.38 7.83
C LYS A 89 -2.84 -7.88 8.55
N TRP A 90 -4.01 -7.38 8.18
CA TRP A 90 -5.29 -7.77 8.78
C TRP A 90 -5.98 -8.94 8.07
N CYS A 91 -5.41 -9.47 6.99
CA CYS A 91 -5.91 -10.66 6.30
C CYS A 91 -5.43 -11.93 7.03
N THR A 92 -5.75 -12.05 8.32
CA THR A 92 -5.19 -13.07 9.23
C THR A 92 -5.81 -14.46 9.09
N LEU A 93 -6.88 -14.61 8.29
CA LEU A 93 -7.41 -15.93 7.93
C LEU A 93 -6.56 -16.66 6.87
N ASP A 94 -5.60 -15.98 6.26
CA ASP A 94 -4.68 -16.53 5.29
C ASP A 94 -3.30 -16.76 5.92
N ASP A 95 -3.16 -17.87 6.66
CA ASP A 95 -1.92 -18.19 7.38
C ASP A 95 -0.69 -18.26 6.47
N GLU A 96 -0.83 -18.86 5.26
CA GLU A 96 0.27 -18.95 4.30
C GLU A 96 0.71 -17.56 3.81
N TYR A 97 -0.28 -16.68 3.58
CA TYR A 97 0.02 -15.31 3.22
C TYR A 97 0.71 -14.56 4.36
N GLN A 98 0.25 -14.71 5.60
CA GLN A 98 0.85 -14.04 6.75
C GLN A 98 2.27 -14.53 7.03
N GLU A 99 2.55 -15.81 6.79
CA GLU A 99 3.93 -16.34 6.87
C GLU A 99 4.83 -15.71 5.79
N PHE A 100 4.36 -15.68 4.54
CA PHE A 100 5.07 -15.02 3.45
C PHE A 100 5.30 -13.53 3.77
N ARG A 101 4.27 -12.83 4.29
CA ARG A 101 4.38 -11.42 4.69
C ARG A 101 5.45 -11.22 5.75
N ARG A 102 5.48 -12.03 6.80
CA ARG A 102 6.51 -11.94 7.84
C ARG A 102 7.92 -12.08 7.26
N GLN A 103 8.11 -13.03 6.36
CA GLN A 103 9.39 -13.22 5.68
C GLN A 103 9.78 -12.00 4.83
N MET A 104 8.86 -11.43 4.05
CA MET A 104 9.13 -10.28 3.19
C MET A 104 9.42 -8.99 3.99
N HIS A 105 8.86 -8.86 5.19
CA HIS A 105 9.11 -7.73 6.07
C HIS A 105 10.26 -7.96 7.07
N ASP A 106 10.89 -9.11 7.03
CA ASP A 106 12.10 -9.39 7.81
C ASP A 106 13.29 -8.58 7.25
N GLU A 107 13.95 -7.81 8.11
CA GLU A 107 15.04 -6.93 7.71
C GLU A 107 16.24 -7.72 7.12
N ALA A 108 16.57 -8.88 7.72
CA ALA A 108 17.65 -9.71 7.24
C ALA A 108 17.35 -10.27 5.84
N PHE A 109 16.09 -10.67 5.60
CA PHE A 109 15.64 -11.08 4.27
C PHE A 109 15.74 -9.93 3.25
N GLN A 110 15.27 -8.73 3.61
CA GLN A 110 15.34 -7.57 2.71
C GLN A 110 16.78 -7.20 2.36
N LEU A 111 17.67 -7.19 3.36
CA LEU A 111 19.11 -6.94 3.12
C LEU A 111 19.75 -8.02 2.25
N MET A 112 19.38 -9.29 2.43
CA MET A 112 19.81 -10.37 1.57
C MET A 112 19.31 -10.20 0.13
N ALA A 113 18.03 -9.92 -0.03
CA ALA A 113 17.42 -9.69 -1.34
C ALA A 113 18.10 -8.54 -2.10
N LEU A 114 18.37 -7.42 -1.43
CA LEU A 114 19.04 -6.28 -2.05
C LEU A 114 20.52 -6.53 -2.44
N ARG A 115 21.14 -7.60 -1.92
CA ARG A 115 22.48 -8.05 -2.35
C ARG A 115 22.47 -8.94 -3.59
N MET A 116 21.31 -9.44 -3.98
CA MET A 116 21.14 -10.20 -5.21
C MET A 116 21.29 -9.30 -6.43
N THR A 117 21.65 -9.87 -7.58
CA THR A 117 21.64 -9.13 -8.85
C THR A 117 20.23 -8.67 -9.22
N VAL A 118 20.14 -7.66 -10.07
CA VAL A 118 18.83 -7.15 -10.56
C VAL A 118 18.05 -8.27 -11.25
N GLU A 119 18.71 -9.12 -12.02
CA GLU A 119 18.10 -10.24 -12.72
C GLU A 119 17.51 -11.26 -11.76
N GLU A 120 18.24 -11.63 -10.70
CA GLU A 120 17.77 -12.57 -9.68
C GLU A 120 16.54 -11.99 -8.93
N ARG A 121 16.58 -10.70 -8.60
CA ARG A 121 15.43 -10.02 -7.95
C ARG A 121 14.20 -9.97 -8.86
N ILE A 122 14.38 -9.72 -10.16
CA ILE A 122 13.29 -9.77 -11.14
C ILE A 122 12.69 -11.17 -11.20
N ASP A 123 13.52 -12.20 -11.26
CA ASP A 123 13.09 -13.59 -11.33
C ASP A 123 12.33 -14.00 -10.05
N PHE A 124 12.82 -13.62 -8.88
CA PHE A 124 12.14 -13.82 -7.61
C PHE A 124 10.77 -13.14 -7.61
N ALA A 125 10.69 -11.87 -7.97
CA ALA A 125 9.45 -11.11 -8.00
C ALA A 125 8.43 -11.72 -8.97
N LYS A 126 8.85 -12.15 -10.17
CA LYS A 126 7.98 -12.82 -11.14
C LYS A 126 7.43 -14.14 -10.60
N LYS A 127 8.27 -14.96 -9.95
CA LYS A 127 7.84 -16.23 -9.34
C LYS A 127 6.84 -16.00 -8.21
N ALA A 128 7.10 -15.05 -7.31
CA ALA A 128 6.19 -14.67 -6.24
C ALA A 128 4.82 -14.20 -6.77
N ARG A 129 4.82 -13.37 -7.83
CA ARG A 129 3.58 -12.91 -8.50
C ARG A 129 2.81 -14.05 -9.17
N ALA A 130 3.50 -14.97 -9.84
CA ALA A 130 2.87 -16.12 -10.46
C ALA A 130 2.22 -17.04 -9.41
N GLN A 131 2.90 -17.29 -8.31
CA GLN A 131 2.37 -18.07 -7.19
C GLN A 131 1.14 -17.37 -6.57
N SER A 132 1.22 -16.08 -6.30
CA SER A 132 0.10 -15.29 -5.76
C SER A 132 -1.14 -15.34 -6.67
N LYS A 133 -0.96 -15.26 -8.00
CA LYS A 133 -2.08 -15.38 -8.96
C LYS A 133 -2.72 -16.77 -8.91
N LYS A 134 -1.92 -17.83 -8.82
CA LYS A 134 -2.43 -19.21 -8.72
C LYS A 134 -3.24 -19.39 -7.43
N THR A 135 -2.69 -18.98 -6.30
CA THR A 135 -3.33 -19.13 -4.98
C THR A 135 -4.62 -18.31 -4.87
N LYS A 136 -4.71 -17.14 -5.52
CA LYS A 136 -5.93 -16.32 -5.55
C LYS A 136 -7.14 -17.05 -6.14
N THR A 137 -6.95 -17.98 -7.06
CA THR A 137 -8.05 -18.77 -7.64
C THR A 137 -8.54 -19.87 -6.71
N GLU A 138 -7.73 -20.27 -5.74
CA GLU A 138 -7.98 -21.36 -4.82
C GLU A 138 -8.53 -20.89 -3.45
N ARG A 139 -8.39 -19.59 -3.14
CA ARG A 139 -8.79 -19.02 -1.85
C ARG A 139 -10.19 -18.42 -1.89
N SER A 140 -10.90 -18.57 -0.77
CA SER A 140 -12.20 -17.92 -0.61
C SER A 140 -12.07 -16.39 -0.53
N ARG A 141 -13.16 -15.70 -0.84
CA ARG A 141 -13.20 -14.23 -0.70
C ARG A 141 -12.99 -13.77 0.74
N GLU A 142 -13.44 -14.56 1.70
CA GLU A 142 -13.33 -14.27 3.13
C GLU A 142 -11.88 -14.36 3.60
N MET A 143 -11.13 -15.39 3.19
CA MET A 143 -9.71 -15.52 3.52
C MET A 143 -8.86 -14.35 2.99
N MET A 144 -9.26 -13.74 1.89
CA MET A 144 -8.55 -12.62 1.25
C MET A 144 -9.05 -11.24 1.71
N ASP A 145 -9.94 -11.18 2.71
CA ASP A 145 -10.41 -9.91 3.27
C ASP A 145 -9.79 -9.66 4.65
N VAL A 146 -9.88 -8.43 5.09
CA VAL A 146 -9.42 -8.06 6.43
C VAL A 146 -10.37 -8.62 7.49
N VAL A 147 -9.82 -9.12 8.58
CA VAL A 147 -10.57 -9.59 9.74
C VAL A 147 -11.00 -8.38 10.58
N TYR A 148 -12.29 -8.30 10.88
CA TYR A 148 -12.86 -7.17 11.62
C TYR A 148 -12.16 -6.93 12.96
N ASP A 149 -11.95 -7.99 13.74
CA ASP A 149 -11.37 -7.88 15.09
C ASP A 149 -9.94 -7.34 15.06
N GLU A 150 -9.16 -7.68 14.04
CA GLU A 150 -7.79 -7.15 13.84
C GLU A 150 -7.81 -5.65 13.57
N VAL A 151 -8.71 -5.21 12.68
CA VAL A 151 -8.88 -3.79 12.37
C VAL A 151 -9.39 -3.04 13.60
N ALA A 152 -10.42 -3.55 14.28
CA ALA A 152 -11.02 -2.92 15.45
C ALA A 152 -10.01 -2.79 16.61
N CYS A 153 -9.20 -3.82 16.83
CA CYS A 153 -8.13 -3.80 17.82
C CYS A 153 -7.13 -2.66 17.55
N GLU A 154 -6.60 -2.56 16.32
CA GLU A 154 -5.63 -1.51 15.99
C GLU A 154 -6.23 -0.11 16.04
N VAL A 155 -7.47 0.06 15.56
CA VAL A 155 -8.23 1.32 15.65
C VAL A 155 -8.37 1.76 17.11
N PHE A 156 -8.73 0.83 18.00
CA PHE A 156 -8.87 1.09 19.43
C PHE A 156 -7.53 1.46 20.07
N VAL A 157 -6.48 0.66 19.85
CA VAL A 157 -5.14 0.90 20.41
C VAL A 157 -4.59 2.25 19.99
N LYS A 158 -4.82 2.64 18.73
CA LYS A 158 -4.34 3.92 18.18
C LYS A 158 -5.29 5.09 18.44
N ASN A 159 -6.42 4.85 19.13
CA ASN A 159 -7.44 5.86 19.42
C ASN A 159 -7.89 6.61 18.15
N CYS A 160 -8.30 5.85 17.12
CA CYS A 160 -8.78 6.38 15.86
C CYS A 160 -10.30 6.17 15.73
N ALA A 161 -10.96 7.06 15.01
CA ALA A 161 -12.38 6.93 14.67
C ALA A 161 -12.61 6.47 13.23
N HIS A 162 -11.56 6.52 12.41
CA HIS A 162 -11.62 6.17 10.99
C HIS A 162 -10.41 5.33 10.63
N VAL A 163 -10.58 4.39 9.69
CA VAL A 163 -9.49 3.67 9.05
C VAL A 163 -9.67 3.69 7.54
N ILE A 164 -8.59 3.93 6.82
CA ILE A 164 -8.54 3.90 5.36
C ILE A 164 -7.44 2.92 4.95
N HIS A 165 -7.77 1.98 4.07
CA HIS A 165 -6.81 0.99 3.61
C HIS A 165 -7.05 0.56 2.16
N GLY A 166 -6.05 -0.11 1.57
CA GLY A 166 -6.06 -0.69 0.23
C GLY A 166 -6.13 -2.21 0.22
N HIS A 167 -5.22 -2.84 -0.48
CA HIS A 167 -4.91 -4.27 -0.60
C HIS A 167 -6.01 -5.17 -1.16
N THR A 168 -7.22 -5.14 -0.60
CA THR A 168 -8.29 -6.10 -0.94
C THR A 168 -8.90 -5.87 -2.32
N HIS A 169 -8.68 -4.69 -2.93
CA HIS A 169 -9.29 -4.26 -4.20
C HIS A 169 -10.82 -4.34 -4.19
N ARG A 170 -11.45 -4.06 -3.03
CA ARG A 170 -12.90 -4.12 -2.82
C ARG A 170 -13.38 -2.79 -2.24
N PRO A 171 -13.44 -1.73 -3.07
CA PRO A 171 -13.80 -0.41 -2.59
C PRO A 171 -15.17 -0.43 -1.93
N ALA A 172 -15.21 0.03 -0.68
CA ALA A 172 -16.40 0.06 0.14
C ALA A 172 -16.22 1.03 1.31
N HIS A 173 -17.34 1.45 1.89
CA HIS A 173 -17.38 2.20 3.12
C HIS A 173 -18.26 1.46 4.12
N TYR A 174 -17.69 1.13 5.28
CA TYR A 174 -18.38 0.41 6.36
C TYR A 174 -18.50 1.34 7.55
N VAL A 175 -19.68 1.34 8.15
CA VAL A 175 -19.97 2.08 9.39
C VAL A 175 -20.21 1.07 10.49
N TYR A 176 -19.39 1.13 11.53
CA TYR A 176 -19.52 0.32 12.73
C TYR A 176 -19.88 1.25 13.90
N ASP A 177 -20.25 0.70 15.03
CA ASP A 177 -20.68 1.49 16.20
C ASP A 177 -19.60 2.45 16.71
N ASN A 178 -18.32 2.06 16.62
CA ASN A 178 -17.19 2.79 17.22
C ASN A 178 -16.22 3.40 16.20
N PHE A 179 -16.28 3.01 14.94
CA PHE A 179 -15.39 3.55 13.89
C PHE A 179 -15.97 3.35 12.49
N THR A 180 -15.36 3.99 11.50
CA THR A 180 -15.65 3.71 10.08
C THR A 180 -14.43 3.14 9.38
N ARG A 181 -14.67 2.27 8.40
CA ARG A 181 -13.62 1.67 7.54
C ARG A 181 -13.89 1.99 6.08
N THR A 182 -12.93 2.57 5.41
CA THR A 182 -12.98 2.85 3.98
C THR A 182 -11.90 2.07 3.26
N VAL A 183 -12.29 1.30 2.26
CA VAL A 183 -11.37 0.60 1.34
C VAL A 183 -11.22 1.44 0.08
N ILE A 184 -9.99 1.84 -0.23
CA ILE A 184 -9.71 2.60 -1.44
C ILE A 184 -9.79 1.70 -2.68
N PRO A 185 -10.24 2.24 -3.82
CA PRO A 185 -10.19 1.49 -5.09
C PRO A 185 -8.74 1.30 -5.55
N ASP A 186 -8.51 0.20 -6.24
CA ASP A 186 -7.28 -0.02 -6.98
C ASP A 186 -7.26 0.82 -8.27
N TRP A 187 -6.05 1.03 -8.79
CA TRP A 187 -5.85 1.68 -10.08
C TRP A 187 -5.47 0.63 -11.10
N ASP A 188 -6.39 0.32 -12.00
CA ASP A 188 -6.18 -0.57 -13.13
C ASP A 188 -6.76 0.11 -14.40
N LEU A 189 -5.87 0.69 -15.17
CA LEU A 189 -6.20 1.40 -16.40
C LEU A 189 -5.96 0.54 -17.64
N ASP A 190 -5.39 -0.66 -17.47
CA ASP A 190 -5.09 -1.58 -18.58
C ASP A 190 -6.32 -2.35 -19.02
N ASP A 191 -7.28 -2.58 -18.12
CA ASP A 191 -8.60 -3.10 -18.50
C ASP A 191 -9.42 -2.00 -19.17
N LYS A 192 -9.32 -1.95 -20.51
CA LYS A 192 -10.05 -0.98 -21.33
C LYS A 192 -11.56 -1.07 -21.21
N ASN A 193 -12.10 -2.21 -20.79
CA ASN A 193 -13.54 -2.42 -20.66
C ASN A 193 -14.06 -1.96 -19.27
N ARG A 194 -13.22 -2.02 -18.26
CA ARG A 194 -13.56 -1.64 -16.87
C ARG A 194 -12.38 -0.97 -16.18
N PRO A 195 -11.94 0.21 -16.66
CA PRO A 195 -10.84 0.91 -16.01
C PRO A 195 -11.25 1.28 -14.57
N ARG A 196 -10.44 0.88 -13.58
CA ARG A 196 -10.65 1.22 -12.19
C ARG A 196 -9.67 2.31 -11.79
N LYS A 197 -10.16 3.29 -11.07
CA LYS A 197 -9.38 4.35 -10.44
C LYS A 197 -10.22 5.04 -9.38
N GLY A 198 -9.57 5.59 -8.38
CA GLY A 198 -10.25 6.43 -7.40
C GLY A 198 -9.32 6.81 -6.26
N TRP A 199 -9.83 7.63 -5.38
CA TRP A 199 -9.16 8.10 -4.19
C TRP A 199 -10.22 8.43 -3.12
N VAL A 200 -9.77 8.61 -1.90
CA VAL A 200 -10.57 9.10 -0.79
C VAL A 200 -10.08 10.50 -0.45
N GLU A 201 -11.01 11.41 -0.25
CA GLU A 201 -10.75 12.79 0.17
C GLU A 201 -11.09 12.93 1.64
N ILE A 202 -10.20 13.57 2.39
CA ILE A 202 -10.37 13.88 3.80
C ILE A 202 -10.32 15.39 3.94
N ASN A 203 -11.41 15.99 4.48
CA ASN A 203 -11.57 17.41 4.69
C ASN A 203 -11.86 17.71 6.17
#